data_aaa03db77b07197b1af2f1114c66e662
#
_entry.id   aaa03db77b07197b1af2f1114c66e662
#
_cell.length_a   1.000
_cell.length_b   1.000
_cell.length_c   1.000
_cell.angle_alpha   90.00
_cell.angle_beta   90.00
_cell.angle_gamma   90.00
#
_symmetry.space_group_name_H-M   'P 1'
#
loop_
_entity.id
_entity.type
_entity.pdbx_description
1 polymer ?
#
loop_
_entity_poly.entity_id
_entity_poly.type
_entity_poly.pdbx_seq_one_letter_code
_entity_poly.pdbx_strand_id
1 'polypeptide(L)'
;MVMKFRMVKFARIPSYNQLFSGDPVWATLEVGGIGMDGRSMVTKNCYRFLHTLENMGPAPEPNLTVLYSSALPENFKKYAAKVSINTSSVQYENDDVMKPVWGDDYSICCCVSATQTGKEMQFFGARANLLKALLYAINGGMDEKLKTQVGPCYAPITTDELTWDIVKPAYLRMLDWLAGLYVNVLNLIHYMHDKYYYEAAEMALIDTHVKRSFATGIAGFSHCVDSISALKYAKVTAIRDESGMVYDYKTEGEFPKYGNDDDRADDIAKWLLKTFIDMVKKHHTYRDSEPSTSILTITSNVVYGKATGSTPDGRRAWTPLAPGANPSY
;
A
#
# COMPACT_ATOMS: atom_id res chain seq x y z
N MET A 1 18.15 -23.83 5.90
CA MET A 1 17.97 -24.24 7.31
C MET A 1 18.13 -23.08 8.29
N VAL A 2 19.17 -22.25 8.23
CA VAL A 2 19.40 -21.12 9.14
C VAL A 2 18.30 -20.05 8.99
N MET A 3 17.89 -19.73 7.78
CA MET A 3 16.83 -18.76 7.50
C MET A 3 15.48 -19.21 8.07
N LYS A 4 15.08 -20.46 7.84
CA LYS A 4 13.86 -21.06 8.40
C LYS A 4 13.85 -21.00 9.94
N PHE A 5 14.99 -21.28 10.58
CA PHE A 5 15.09 -21.27 12.03
C PHE A 5 14.97 -19.86 12.63
N ARG A 6 15.58 -18.84 12.02
CA ARG A 6 15.45 -17.44 12.44
C ARG A 6 14.00 -16.96 12.35
N MET A 7 13.33 -17.26 11.28
CA MET A 7 11.96 -16.83 11.04
C MET A 7 10.95 -17.43 12.01
N VAL A 8 11.05 -18.75 12.28
CA VAL A 8 10.21 -19.41 13.29
C VAL A 8 10.43 -18.80 14.68
N LYS A 9 11.66 -18.38 15.00
CA LYS A 9 11.96 -17.73 16.28
C LYS A 9 11.30 -16.36 16.40
N PHE A 10 11.33 -15.53 15.35
CA PHE A 10 10.71 -14.20 15.37
C PHE A 10 9.19 -14.25 15.32
N ALA A 11 8.59 -15.15 14.55
CA ALA A 11 7.15 -15.35 14.48
C ALA A 11 6.50 -15.74 15.81
N ARG A 12 7.27 -16.19 16.79
CA ARG A 12 6.80 -16.57 18.12
C ARG A 12 6.90 -15.48 19.18
N ILE A 13 7.35 -14.27 18.83
CA ILE A 13 7.39 -13.16 19.77
C ILE A 13 5.99 -12.54 19.87
N PRO A 14 5.31 -12.64 21.03
CA PRO A 14 3.91 -12.20 21.17
C PRO A 14 3.67 -10.73 20.79
N SER A 15 4.63 -9.85 21.05
CA SER A 15 4.55 -8.42 20.71
C SER A 15 4.47 -8.18 19.20
N TYR A 16 5.14 -8.99 18.40
CA TYR A 16 5.04 -8.93 16.94
C TYR A 16 3.68 -9.42 16.45
N ASN A 17 3.17 -10.50 17.04
CA ASN A 17 1.83 -10.98 16.72
C ASN A 17 0.73 -9.97 17.02
N GLN A 18 0.89 -9.16 18.05
CA GLN A 18 -0.06 -8.11 18.40
C GLN A 18 0.04 -6.89 17.52
N LEU A 19 1.26 -6.42 17.22
CA LEU A 19 1.49 -5.19 16.45
C LEU A 19 1.26 -5.38 14.95
N PHE A 20 1.69 -6.51 14.40
CA PHE A 20 1.77 -6.76 12.96
C PHE A 20 0.96 -7.97 12.50
N SER A 21 0.00 -8.42 13.31
CA SER A 21 -0.84 -9.59 13.00
C SER A 21 -0.02 -10.86 12.74
N GLY A 22 1.11 -10.99 13.39
CA GLY A 22 2.01 -12.15 13.26
C GLY A 22 3.15 -11.96 12.26
N ASP A 23 3.32 -10.78 11.68
CA ASP A 23 4.43 -10.52 10.77
C ASP A 23 5.77 -10.48 11.51
N PRO A 24 6.76 -11.25 11.07
CA PRO A 24 8.12 -11.18 11.61
C PRO A 24 8.87 -9.94 11.10
N VAL A 25 10.09 -9.77 11.54
CA VAL A 25 11.01 -8.77 10.97
C VAL A 25 11.28 -9.09 9.50
N TRP A 26 11.08 -8.12 8.63
CA TRP A 26 11.19 -8.29 7.20
C TRP A 26 12.65 -8.30 6.73
N ALA A 27 12.96 -9.33 5.95
CA ALA A 27 14.21 -9.45 5.23
C ALA A 27 13.89 -9.77 3.77
N THR A 28 14.13 -8.81 2.88
CA THR A 28 13.95 -9.01 1.45
C THR A 28 15.16 -9.73 0.86
N LEU A 29 14.90 -10.77 0.08
CA LEU A 29 15.89 -11.50 -0.68
C LEU A 29 15.51 -11.46 -2.16
N GLU A 30 16.42 -11.00 -3.00
CA GLU A 30 16.24 -10.92 -4.44
C GLU A 30 16.99 -12.06 -5.14
N VAL A 31 16.33 -12.67 -6.13
CA VAL A 31 16.90 -13.76 -6.93
C VAL A 31 16.53 -13.59 -8.40
N GLY A 32 17.38 -14.09 -9.29
CA GLY A 32 17.16 -13.93 -10.74
C GLY A 32 17.79 -12.66 -11.27
N GLY A 33 17.12 -12.00 -12.20
CA GLY A 33 17.62 -10.80 -12.85
C GLY A 33 18.67 -11.03 -13.93
N ILE A 34 19.01 -9.95 -14.64
CA ILE A 34 20.01 -9.92 -15.72
C ILE A 34 21.16 -9.01 -15.29
N GLY A 35 22.39 -9.49 -15.38
CA GLY A 35 23.58 -8.69 -15.09
C GLY A 35 23.82 -7.60 -16.14
N MET A 36 24.70 -6.65 -15.82
CA MET A 36 25.09 -5.57 -16.73
C MET A 36 25.68 -6.07 -18.06
N ASP A 37 26.21 -7.27 -18.06
CA ASP A 37 26.75 -7.96 -19.24
C ASP A 37 25.70 -8.76 -20.04
N GLY A 38 24.42 -8.64 -19.67
CA GLY A 38 23.29 -9.35 -20.29
C GLY A 38 23.13 -10.81 -19.88
N ARG A 39 23.98 -11.33 -19.02
CA ARG A 39 23.88 -12.72 -18.54
C ARG A 39 22.82 -12.85 -17.45
N SER A 40 22.13 -13.99 -17.46
CA SER A 40 21.25 -14.34 -16.35
C SER A 40 22.03 -14.52 -15.06
N MET A 41 21.53 -13.90 -13.97
CA MET A 41 22.08 -14.04 -12.62
C MET A 41 21.53 -15.25 -11.87
N VAL A 42 20.75 -16.10 -12.54
CA VAL A 42 20.20 -17.34 -11.96
C VAL A 42 21.33 -18.32 -11.64
N THR A 43 21.43 -18.69 -10.38
CA THR A 43 22.38 -19.66 -9.86
C THR A 43 21.66 -20.84 -9.19
N LYS A 44 22.38 -21.89 -8.85
CA LYS A 44 21.86 -23.00 -8.05
C LYS A 44 21.25 -22.52 -6.72
N ASN A 45 21.76 -21.44 -6.14
CA ASN A 45 21.22 -20.88 -4.89
C ASN A 45 19.85 -20.23 -5.08
N CYS A 46 19.54 -19.65 -6.24
CA CYS A 46 18.20 -19.15 -6.52
C CYS A 46 17.15 -20.26 -6.40
N TYR A 47 17.43 -21.44 -6.95
CA TYR A 47 16.55 -22.61 -6.79
C TYR A 47 16.46 -23.07 -5.33
N ARG A 48 17.56 -23.04 -4.57
CA ARG A 48 17.56 -23.43 -3.16
C ARG A 48 16.71 -22.48 -2.29
N PHE A 49 16.76 -21.18 -2.57
CA PHE A 49 15.95 -20.20 -1.87
C PHE A 49 14.46 -20.39 -2.18
N LEU A 50 14.09 -20.58 -3.43
CA LEU A 50 12.73 -20.92 -3.81
C LEU A 50 12.25 -22.23 -3.16
N HIS A 51 13.10 -23.26 -3.15
CA HIS A 51 12.80 -24.53 -2.48
C HIS A 51 12.61 -24.38 -0.96
N THR A 52 13.28 -23.41 -0.34
CA THR A 52 13.07 -23.11 1.08
C THR A 52 11.63 -22.62 1.33
N LEU A 53 11.07 -21.81 0.42
CA LEU A 53 9.67 -21.39 0.52
C LEU A 53 8.71 -22.57 0.40
N GLU A 54 8.94 -23.50 -0.54
CA GLU A 54 8.13 -24.73 -0.63
C GLU A 54 8.13 -25.52 0.68
N ASN A 55 9.31 -25.65 1.32
CA ASN A 55 9.44 -26.36 2.59
C ASN A 55 8.78 -25.65 3.78
N MET A 56 8.62 -24.32 3.70
CA MET A 56 7.98 -23.52 4.73
C MET A 56 6.46 -23.48 4.58
N GLY A 57 5.97 -23.67 3.37
CA GLY A 57 4.57 -23.42 3.01
C GLY A 57 4.23 -21.92 2.97
N PRO A 58 2.95 -21.59 2.87
CA PRO A 58 2.49 -20.20 2.88
C PRO A 58 2.92 -19.48 4.16
N ALA A 59 3.75 -18.46 4.01
CA ALA A 59 4.27 -17.67 5.13
C ALA A 59 4.56 -16.23 4.63
N PRO A 60 4.33 -15.19 5.45
CA PRO A 60 4.59 -13.81 5.07
C PRO A 60 6.09 -13.51 4.92
N GLU A 61 6.95 -14.35 5.50
CA GLU A 61 8.40 -14.22 5.48
C GLU A 61 9.12 -15.57 5.22
N PRO A 62 10.25 -15.56 4.50
CA PRO A 62 10.99 -14.43 3.95
C PRO A 62 10.25 -13.74 2.80
N ASN A 63 10.43 -12.42 2.69
CA ASN A 63 10.01 -11.70 1.50
C ASN A 63 11.02 -12.01 0.38
N LEU A 64 10.63 -12.86 -0.57
CA LEU A 64 11.47 -13.26 -1.69
C LEU A 64 10.93 -12.66 -2.98
N THR A 65 11.77 -11.87 -3.63
CA THR A 65 11.46 -11.24 -4.92
C THR A 65 12.24 -11.92 -6.03
N VAL A 66 11.54 -12.35 -7.06
CA VAL A 66 12.13 -12.78 -8.32
C VAL A 66 12.24 -11.56 -9.23
N LEU A 67 13.45 -11.16 -9.55
CA LEU A 67 13.72 -10.18 -10.60
C LEU A 67 13.49 -10.87 -11.95
N TYR A 68 12.27 -10.76 -12.45
CA TYR A 68 11.86 -11.42 -13.69
C TYR A 68 12.44 -10.70 -14.91
N SER A 69 12.84 -11.48 -15.90
CA SER A 69 13.14 -10.99 -17.25
C SER A 69 12.72 -12.05 -18.26
N SER A 70 12.34 -11.62 -19.44
CA SER A 70 12.07 -12.50 -20.58
C SER A 70 13.28 -13.39 -20.93
N ALA A 71 14.49 -12.89 -20.69
CA ALA A 71 15.77 -13.58 -20.95
C ALA A 71 16.18 -14.61 -19.86
N LEU A 72 15.44 -14.74 -18.78
CA LEU A 72 15.74 -15.76 -17.76
C LEU A 72 15.56 -17.18 -18.28
N PRO A 73 16.34 -18.17 -17.76
CA PRO A 73 16.18 -19.56 -18.13
C PRO A 73 14.76 -20.07 -17.92
N GLU A 74 14.19 -20.72 -18.92
CA GLU A 74 12.79 -21.17 -18.91
C GLU A 74 12.47 -22.09 -17.72
N ASN A 75 13.41 -22.98 -17.38
CA ASN A 75 13.27 -23.88 -16.24
C ASN A 75 13.18 -23.11 -14.90
N PHE A 76 13.89 -21.98 -14.79
CA PHE A 76 13.82 -21.14 -13.59
C PHE A 76 12.45 -20.43 -13.51
N LYS A 77 11.99 -19.84 -14.61
CA LYS A 77 10.66 -19.20 -14.67
C LYS A 77 9.56 -20.18 -14.28
N LYS A 78 9.57 -21.40 -14.85
CA LYS A 78 8.60 -22.46 -14.52
C LYS A 78 8.66 -22.87 -13.06
N TYR A 79 9.87 -23.01 -12.49
CA TYR A 79 10.03 -23.39 -11.10
C TYR A 79 9.56 -22.28 -10.16
N ALA A 80 9.92 -21.03 -10.42
CA ALA A 80 9.45 -19.89 -9.63
C ALA A 80 7.92 -19.78 -9.64
N ALA A 81 7.29 -19.91 -10.83
CA ALA A 81 5.84 -19.93 -10.96
C ALA A 81 5.19 -21.09 -10.17
N LYS A 82 5.75 -22.28 -10.22
CA LYS A 82 5.29 -23.43 -9.42
C LYS A 82 5.32 -23.13 -7.93
N VAL A 83 6.45 -22.59 -7.43
CA VAL A 83 6.58 -22.23 -6.01
C VAL A 83 5.59 -21.13 -5.63
N SER A 84 5.38 -20.13 -6.50
CA SER A 84 4.40 -19.08 -6.30
C SER A 84 2.96 -19.64 -6.15
N ILE A 85 2.56 -20.55 -7.03
CA ILE A 85 1.25 -21.22 -6.99
C ILE A 85 1.07 -22.00 -5.69
N ASN A 86 2.11 -22.73 -5.26
CA ASN A 86 2.04 -23.59 -4.08
C ASN A 86 2.07 -22.84 -2.75
N THR A 87 2.71 -21.66 -2.71
CA THR A 87 3.00 -20.97 -1.45
C THR A 87 2.40 -19.59 -1.31
N SER A 88 2.04 -18.93 -2.42
CA SER A 88 1.67 -17.51 -2.46
C SER A 88 2.70 -16.58 -1.79
N SER A 89 3.98 -16.99 -1.76
CA SER A 89 5.05 -16.32 -0.99
C SER A 89 6.16 -15.77 -1.88
N VAL A 90 5.94 -15.66 -3.19
CA VAL A 90 6.91 -15.11 -4.15
C VAL A 90 6.38 -13.81 -4.71
N GLN A 91 7.20 -12.77 -4.64
CA GLN A 91 6.97 -11.49 -5.31
C GLN A 91 7.74 -11.46 -6.62
N TYR A 92 7.23 -10.70 -7.59
CA TYR A 92 7.89 -10.52 -8.89
C TYR A 92 8.07 -9.03 -9.18
N GLU A 93 9.28 -8.67 -9.63
CA GLU A 93 9.57 -7.39 -10.25
C GLU A 93 10.10 -7.61 -11.65
N ASN A 94 9.66 -6.81 -12.60
CA ASN A 94 10.06 -6.99 -13.99
C ASN A 94 11.34 -6.21 -14.31
N ASP A 95 12.46 -6.91 -14.35
CA ASP A 95 13.80 -6.38 -14.61
C ASP A 95 13.88 -5.64 -15.97
N ASP A 96 13.15 -6.15 -16.97
CA ASP A 96 13.10 -5.55 -18.32
C ASP A 96 12.43 -4.16 -18.31
N VAL A 97 11.55 -3.88 -17.34
CA VAL A 97 10.84 -2.61 -17.16
C VAL A 97 11.54 -1.71 -16.14
N MET A 98 12.07 -2.30 -15.07
CA MET A 98 12.65 -1.55 -13.96
C MET A 98 14.01 -0.94 -14.30
N LYS A 99 14.89 -1.69 -14.97
CA LYS A 99 16.24 -1.22 -15.28
C LYS A 99 16.29 0.04 -16.16
N PRO A 100 15.46 0.21 -17.19
CA PRO A 100 15.43 1.45 -17.96
C PRO A 100 15.13 2.70 -17.12
N VAL A 101 14.44 2.55 -15.98
CA VAL A 101 14.05 3.66 -15.10
C VAL A 101 15.03 3.84 -13.94
N TRP A 102 15.44 2.73 -13.32
CA TRP A 102 16.19 2.75 -12.05
C TRP A 102 17.69 2.44 -12.22
N GLY A 103 18.13 2.00 -13.41
CA GLY A 103 19.49 1.54 -13.65
C GLY A 103 19.71 0.08 -13.25
N ASP A 104 20.94 -0.41 -13.51
CA ASP A 104 21.27 -1.82 -13.27
C ASP A 104 21.39 -2.20 -11.79
N ASP A 105 21.72 -1.24 -10.93
CA ASP A 105 21.96 -1.43 -9.50
C ASP A 105 20.73 -1.14 -8.63
N TYR A 106 19.52 -1.30 -9.16
CA TYR A 106 18.33 -1.16 -8.33
C TYR A 106 18.11 -2.41 -7.48
N SER A 107 17.47 -2.20 -6.35
CA SER A 107 16.96 -3.26 -5.49
C SER A 107 15.56 -2.91 -4.97
N ILE A 108 14.85 -3.89 -4.45
CA ILE A 108 13.54 -3.69 -3.86
C ILE A 108 13.69 -3.52 -2.35
N CYS A 109 13.47 -2.30 -1.91
CA CYS A 109 13.48 -1.95 -0.50
C CYS A 109 12.17 -2.40 0.15
N CYS A 110 12.28 -3.17 1.22
CA CYS A 110 11.15 -3.74 1.96
C CYS A 110 10.33 -4.71 1.08
N CYS A 111 9.21 -4.27 0.50
CA CYS A 111 8.30 -5.13 -0.25
C CYS A 111 8.20 -4.76 -1.73
N VAL A 112 8.11 -3.46 -2.06
CA VAL A 112 7.68 -3.00 -3.39
C VAL A 112 8.40 -1.74 -3.87
N SER A 113 9.24 -1.12 -3.06
CA SER A 113 9.87 0.15 -3.42
C SER A 113 11.21 -0.07 -4.09
N ALA A 114 11.33 0.30 -5.35
CA ALA A 114 12.62 0.32 -6.03
C ALA A 114 13.51 1.44 -5.48
N THR A 115 14.78 1.11 -5.23
CA THR A 115 15.82 2.06 -4.82
C THR A 115 17.12 1.75 -5.52
N GLN A 116 17.97 2.75 -5.76
CA GLN A 116 19.33 2.51 -6.23
C GLN A 116 20.23 2.12 -5.06
N THR A 117 20.76 0.90 -5.10
CA THR A 117 21.58 0.34 -4.03
C THR A 117 22.80 1.23 -3.74
N GLY A 118 22.97 1.61 -2.47
CA GLY A 118 24.09 2.44 -2.02
C GLY A 118 24.01 3.91 -2.38
N LYS A 119 22.94 4.39 -3.03
CA LYS A 119 22.76 5.79 -3.47
C LYS A 119 21.50 6.43 -2.93
N GLU A 120 20.49 5.64 -2.65
CA GLU A 120 19.18 6.13 -2.23
C GLU A 120 18.84 5.69 -0.81
N MET A 121 18.10 6.55 -0.13
CA MET A 121 17.45 6.25 1.13
C MET A 121 15.96 6.52 1.00
N GLN A 122 15.14 5.65 1.56
CA GLN A 122 13.69 5.80 1.55
C GLN A 122 13.17 6.15 2.94
N PHE A 123 12.48 7.29 3.04
CA PHE A 123 11.69 7.63 4.21
C PHE A 123 10.27 7.05 4.07
N PHE A 124 9.91 6.16 4.98
CA PHE A 124 8.57 5.57 5.04
C PHE A 124 8.13 5.39 6.49
N GLY A 125 6.94 5.82 6.86
CA GLY A 125 6.51 5.77 8.27
C GLY A 125 5.05 5.44 8.51
N ALA A 126 4.16 5.71 7.56
CA ALA A 126 2.73 5.52 7.74
C ALA A 126 2.00 5.40 6.41
N ARG A 127 0.70 5.06 6.48
CA ARG A 127 -0.20 4.98 5.33
C ARG A 127 -1.41 5.88 5.54
N ALA A 128 -1.89 6.51 4.45
CA ALA A 128 -3.13 7.26 4.44
C ALA A 128 -4.30 6.37 4.01
N ASN A 129 -5.34 6.27 4.84
CA ASN A 129 -6.54 5.52 4.51
C ASN A 129 -7.53 6.43 3.74
N LEU A 130 -7.49 6.37 2.41
CA LEU A 130 -8.33 7.22 1.55
C LEU A 130 -9.81 6.86 1.64
N LEU A 131 -10.13 5.59 1.90
CA LEU A 131 -11.50 5.15 2.10
C LEU A 131 -12.10 5.75 3.38
N LYS A 132 -11.32 5.78 4.47
CA LYS A 132 -11.75 6.42 5.72
C LYS A 132 -11.96 7.93 5.54
N ALA A 133 -11.11 8.58 4.75
CA ALA A 133 -11.27 9.99 4.41
C ALA A 133 -12.57 10.26 3.62
N LEU A 134 -13.03 9.32 2.79
CA LEU A 134 -14.32 9.40 2.11
C LEU A 134 -15.48 9.40 3.11
N LEU A 135 -15.44 8.53 4.12
CA LEU A 135 -16.46 8.50 5.17
C LEU A 135 -16.46 9.78 6.03
N TYR A 136 -15.27 10.29 6.34
CA TYR A 136 -15.14 11.60 7.01
C TYR A 136 -15.71 12.75 6.15
N ALA A 137 -15.48 12.72 4.85
CA ALA A 137 -16.03 13.74 3.96
C ALA A 137 -17.57 13.77 3.97
N ILE A 138 -18.19 12.59 4.00
CA ILE A 138 -19.66 12.44 4.07
C ILE A 138 -20.18 12.92 5.43
N ASN A 139 -19.47 12.65 6.52
CA ASN A 139 -19.87 12.95 7.89
C ASN A 139 -19.27 14.27 8.46
N GLY A 140 -18.75 15.16 7.59
CA GLY A 140 -18.24 16.47 8.04
C GLY A 140 -17.02 16.39 8.96
N GLY A 141 -16.17 15.37 8.84
CA GLY A 141 -14.97 15.15 9.66
C GLY A 141 -15.21 14.29 10.89
N MET A 142 -16.43 13.84 11.12
CA MET A 142 -16.76 12.91 12.21
C MET A 142 -16.36 11.48 11.87
N ASP A 143 -15.79 10.77 12.83
CA ASP A 143 -15.53 9.34 12.73
C ASP A 143 -16.82 8.55 12.96
N GLU A 144 -17.24 7.76 11.97
CA GLU A 144 -18.51 7.01 11.99
C GLU A 144 -18.53 5.88 13.02
N LYS A 145 -17.36 5.46 13.51
CA LYS A 145 -17.24 4.39 14.53
C LYS A 145 -17.00 4.93 15.91
N LEU A 146 -16.11 5.90 16.06
CA LEU A 146 -15.77 6.50 17.35
C LEU A 146 -16.75 7.58 17.79
N LYS A 147 -17.58 8.07 16.86
CA LYS A 147 -18.56 9.15 17.10
C LYS A 147 -17.89 10.43 17.62
N THR A 148 -16.67 10.71 17.16
CA THR A 148 -15.87 11.86 17.57
C THR A 148 -15.40 12.64 16.36
N GLN A 149 -15.19 13.95 16.54
CA GLN A 149 -14.58 14.80 15.50
C GLN A 149 -13.09 14.47 15.39
N VAL A 150 -12.67 13.97 14.24
CA VAL A 150 -11.29 13.60 13.94
C VAL A 150 -10.70 14.48 12.84
N GLY A 151 -11.46 14.69 11.77
CA GLY A 151 -11.11 15.61 10.70
C GLY A 151 -11.53 17.05 10.99
N PRO A 152 -11.26 17.99 10.07
CA PRO A 152 -11.80 19.35 10.16
C PRO A 152 -13.34 19.34 10.24
N CYS A 153 -13.88 20.25 11.01
CA CYS A 153 -15.33 20.40 11.15
C CYS A 153 -15.92 21.06 9.89
N TYR A 154 -16.17 20.24 8.88
CA TYR A 154 -16.88 20.67 7.66
C TYR A 154 -18.38 20.41 7.80
N ALA A 155 -19.18 21.07 6.97
CA ALA A 155 -20.60 20.77 6.90
C ALA A 155 -20.79 19.31 6.40
N PRO A 156 -21.52 18.47 7.14
CA PRO A 156 -21.83 17.10 6.69
C PRO A 156 -22.78 17.14 5.49
N ILE A 157 -22.77 16.08 4.69
CA ILE A 157 -23.74 15.89 3.62
C ILE A 157 -25.04 15.43 4.26
N THR A 158 -26.12 16.18 4.07
CA THR A 158 -27.41 15.93 4.73
C THR A 158 -28.43 15.20 3.85
N THR A 159 -28.19 15.12 2.55
CA THR A 159 -29.05 14.36 1.63
C THR A 159 -28.87 12.86 1.83
N ASP A 160 -29.95 12.09 1.75
CA ASP A 160 -29.88 10.64 1.86
C ASP A 160 -29.44 9.98 0.56
N GLU A 161 -29.86 10.50 -0.59
CA GLU A 161 -29.33 10.03 -1.88
C GLU A 161 -27.98 10.67 -2.15
N LEU A 162 -26.94 9.82 -2.21
CA LEU A 162 -25.57 10.24 -2.44
C LEU A 162 -25.16 10.00 -3.89
N THR A 163 -24.73 11.07 -4.54
CA THR A 163 -24.11 11.00 -5.87
C THR A 163 -22.68 11.51 -5.82
N TRP A 164 -21.88 11.10 -6.81
CA TRP A 164 -20.49 11.56 -6.87
C TRP A 164 -20.37 13.08 -6.94
N ASP A 165 -21.27 13.76 -7.64
CA ASP A 165 -21.24 15.23 -7.77
C ASP A 165 -21.48 15.94 -6.41
N ILE A 166 -22.29 15.34 -5.54
CA ILE A 166 -22.52 15.84 -4.17
C ILE A 166 -21.31 15.55 -3.27
N VAL A 167 -20.74 14.33 -3.36
CA VAL A 167 -19.68 13.89 -2.46
C VAL A 167 -18.30 14.44 -2.84
N LYS A 168 -18.01 14.56 -4.14
CA LYS A 168 -16.70 14.95 -4.67
C LYS A 168 -16.12 16.22 -4.06
N PRO A 169 -16.85 17.36 -3.97
CA PRO A 169 -16.29 18.59 -3.40
C PRO A 169 -15.87 18.43 -1.94
N ALA A 170 -16.67 17.72 -1.14
CA ALA A 170 -16.36 17.43 0.26
C ALA A 170 -15.14 16.50 0.38
N TYR A 171 -15.07 15.48 -0.48
CA TYR A 171 -13.98 14.54 -0.49
C TYR A 171 -12.64 15.19 -0.91
N LEU A 172 -12.64 16.04 -1.92
CA LEU A 172 -11.44 16.79 -2.31
C LEU A 172 -10.89 17.66 -1.18
N ARG A 173 -11.76 18.37 -0.45
CA ARG A 173 -11.33 19.14 0.74
C ARG A 173 -10.75 18.25 1.83
N MET A 174 -11.36 17.08 2.04
CA MET A 174 -10.88 16.12 3.04
C MET A 174 -9.53 15.50 2.64
N LEU A 175 -9.32 15.21 1.36
CA LEU A 175 -8.05 14.72 0.83
C LEU A 175 -6.93 15.76 0.94
N ASP A 176 -7.23 17.03 0.67
CA ASP A 176 -6.24 18.11 0.78
C ASP A 176 -5.78 18.30 2.24
N TRP A 177 -6.71 18.29 3.18
CA TRP A 177 -6.38 18.27 4.61
C TRP A 177 -5.56 17.03 5.00
N LEU A 178 -5.99 15.84 4.54
CA LEU A 178 -5.30 14.59 4.85
C LEU A 178 -3.88 14.59 4.30
N ALA A 179 -3.66 15.12 3.10
CA ALA A 179 -2.32 15.20 2.50
C ALA A 179 -1.38 16.06 3.34
N GLY A 180 -1.84 17.23 3.81
CA GLY A 180 -1.06 18.09 4.70
C GLY A 180 -0.76 17.44 6.05
N LEU A 181 -1.77 16.84 6.68
CA LEU A 181 -1.60 16.10 7.93
C LEU A 181 -0.61 14.94 7.75
N TYR A 182 -0.77 14.17 6.69
CA TYR A 182 0.04 12.99 6.40
C TYR A 182 1.51 13.35 6.21
N VAL A 183 1.82 14.35 5.38
CA VAL A 183 3.20 14.81 5.18
C VAL A 183 3.79 15.33 6.50
N ASN A 184 3.03 16.12 7.27
CA ASN A 184 3.51 16.64 8.55
C ASN A 184 3.81 15.52 9.56
N VAL A 185 2.97 14.49 9.64
CA VAL A 185 3.19 13.33 10.51
C VAL A 185 4.43 12.56 10.08
N LEU A 186 4.62 12.32 8.78
CA LEU A 186 5.82 11.65 8.27
C LEU A 186 7.08 12.48 8.53
N ASN A 187 7.03 13.79 8.31
CA ASN A 187 8.16 14.70 8.62
C ASN A 187 8.55 14.59 10.10
N LEU A 188 7.57 14.57 11.00
CA LEU A 188 7.82 14.44 12.44
C LEU A 188 8.42 13.07 12.78
N ILE A 189 7.90 11.99 12.21
CA ILE A 189 8.43 10.64 12.42
C ILE A 189 9.91 10.57 12.00
N HIS A 190 10.24 11.04 10.80
CA HIS A 190 11.62 11.00 10.30
C HIS A 190 12.55 11.94 11.05
N TYR A 191 12.10 13.12 11.43
CA TYR A 191 12.84 14.00 12.32
C TYR A 191 13.15 13.31 13.66
N MET A 192 12.20 12.63 14.25
CA MET A 192 12.39 11.91 15.52
C MET A 192 13.33 10.72 15.39
N HIS A 193 13.30 10.00 14.28
CA HIS A 193 14.27 8.94 13.99
C HIS A 193 15.69 9.52 13.87
N ASP A 194 15.85 10.59 13.10
CA ASP A 194 17.17 11.22 12.88
C ASP A 194 17.76 11.86 14.13
N LYS A 195 16.92 12.30 15.06
CA LYS A 195 17.38 12.75 16.37
C LYS A 195 18.22 11.67 17.08
N TYR A 196 17.99 10.40 16.76
CA TYR A 196 18.72 9.25 17.29
C TYR A 196 19.66 8.62 16.26
N TYR A 197 20.17 9.42 15.32
CA TYR A 197 21.15 9.03 14.30
C TYR A 197 20.67 7.95 13.31
N TYR A 198 19.37 7.84 13.05
CA TYR A 198 18.82 6.83 12.15
C TYR A 198 19.42 6.91 10.74
N GLU A 199 19.32 8.07 10.08
CA GLU A 199 19.89 8.26 8.75
C GLU A 199 21.41 8.05 8.74
N ALA A 200 22.14 8.62 9.71
CA ALA A 200 23.60 8.48 9.78
C ALA A 200 24.03 7.02 9.94
N ALA A 201 23.27 6.21 10.68
CA ALA A 201 23.55 4.79 10.84
C ALA A 201 23.28 4.00 9.55
N GLU A 202 22.15 4.24 8.90
CA GLU A 202 21.78 3.58 7.63
C GLU A 202 22.71 3.99 6.48
N MET A 203 23.20 5.23 6.49
CA MET A 203 24.04 5.80 5.45
C MET A 203 25.53 5.58 5.62
N ALA A 204 25.98 4.88 6.66
CA ALA A 204 27.39 4.69 6.97
C ALA A 204 28.24 4.09 5.82
N LEU A 205 27.60 3.34 4.91
CA LEU A 205 28.24 2.71 3.75
C LEU A 205 27.65 3.15 2.41
N ILE A 206 26.95 4.29 2.40
CA ILE A 206 26.24 4.82 1.22
C ILE A 206 26.99 6.04 0.67
N ASP A 207 26.67 6.40 -0.58
CA ASP A 207 27.25 7.55 -1.27
C ASP A 207 27.11 8.85 -0.46
N THR A 208 28.06 9.76 -0.60
CA THR A 208 28.01 11.08 0.03
C THR A 208 26.88 11.96 -0.52
N HIS A 209 26.43 11.71 -1.75
CA HIS A 209 25.32 12.40 -2.40
C HIS A 209 24.08 11.53 -2.37
N VAL A 210 23.44 11.45 -1.21
CA VAL A 210 22.27 10.61 -1.00
C VAL A 210 21.04 11.19 -1.69
N LYS A 211 20.41 10.40 -2.57
CA LYS A 211 19.05 10.68 -3.06
C LYS A 211 18.04 10.16 -2.05
N ARG A 212 17.14 11.03 -1.63
CA ARG A 212 16.11 10.68 -0.64
C ARG A 212 14.74 10.58 -1.30
N SER A 213 14.07 9.46 -1.13
CA SER A 213 12.67 9.28 -1.50
C SER A 213 11.77 9.37 -0.25
N PHE A 214 10.61 10.00 -0.42
CA PHE A 214 9.59 10.12 0.60
C PHE A 214 8.43 9.20 0.23
N ALA A 215 8.49 7.96 0.72
CA ALA A 215 7.53 6.94 0.36
C ALA A 215 6.20 7.18 1.09
N THR A 216 5.17 7.45 0.31
CA THR A 216 3.80 7.57 0.80
C THR A 216 3.02 6.31 0.47
N GLY A 217 2.29 5.78 1.45
CA GLY A 217 1.46 4.59 1.30
C GLY A 217 -0.02 4.92 1.33
N ILE A 218 -0.79 4.25 0.48
CA ILE A 218 -2.25 4.36 0.41
C ILE A 218 -2.89 3.06 0.88
N ALA A 219 -3.84 3.16 1.83
CA ALA A 219 -4.70 2.08 2.26
C ALA A 219 -6.14 2.30 1.75
N GLY A 220 -6.87 1.20 1.52
CA GLY A 220 -8.27 1.23 1.13
C GLY A 220 -8.52 1.69 -0.30
N PHE A 221 -7.52 1.62 -1.17
CA PHE A 221 -7.58 2.15 -2.52
C PHE A 221 -8.70 1.51 -3.35
N SER A 222 -8.72 0.19 -3.49
CA SER A 222 -9.69 -0.52 -4.33
C SER A 222 -11.12 -0.28 -3.89
N HIS A 223 -11.40 -0.40 -2.58
CA HIS A 223 -12.73 -0.07 -2.02
C HIS A 223 -13.11 1.40 -2.18
N CYS A 224 -12.13 2.31 -2.17
CA CYS A 224 -12.37 3.72 -2.43
C CYS A 224 -12.77 3.95 -3.90
N VAL A 225 -12.07 3.30 -4.83
CA VAL A 225 -12.41 3.35 -6.27
C VAL A 225 -13.82 2.79 -6.49
N ASP A 226 -14.12 1.62 -5.92
CA ASP A 226 -15.44 1.00 -6.03
C ASP A 226 -16.54 1.83 -5.38
N SER A 227 -16.27 2.47 -4.25
CA SER A 227 -17.22 3.40 -3.60
C SER A 227 -17.51 4.62 -4.48
N ILE A 228 -16.49 5.20 -5.11
CA ILE A 228 -16.65 6.30 -6.07
C ILE A 228 -17.43 5.83 -7.30
N SER A 229 -17.14 4.63 -7.78
CA SER A 229 -17.86 4.02 -8.89
C SER A 229 -19.32 3.80 -8.56
N ALA A 230 -19.63 3.27 -7.38
CA ALA A 230 -21.02 3.13 -6.90
C ALA A 230 -21.75 4.48 -6.84
N LEU A 231 -21.10 5.54 -6.31
CA LEU A 231 -21.64 6.90 -6.25
C LEU A 231 -21.86 7.53 -7.64
N LYS A 232 -21.16 7.05 -8.68
CA LYS A 232 -21.31 7.54 -10.07
C LYS A 232 -22.35 6.79 -10.86
N TYR A 233 -22.47 5.47 -10.66
CA TYR A 233 -23.18 4.57 -11.58
C TYR A 233 -24.32 3.80 -10.95
N ALA A 234 -24.39 3.73 -9.62
CA ALA A 234 -25.47 3.08 -8.89
C ALA A 234 -26.30 4.08 -8.07
N LYS A 235 -27.39 3.60 -7.51
CA LYS A 235 -28.18 4.38 -6.54
C LYS A 235 -27.66 4.07 -5.13
N VAL A 236 -27.04 5.06 -4.49
CA VAL A 236 -26.51 4.93 -3.13
C VAL A 236 -27.34 5.77 -2.17
N THR A 237 -27.93 5.12 -1.18
CA THR A 237 -28.72 5.75 -0.13
C THR A 237 -28.00 5.64 1.20
N ALA A 238 -27.77 6.78 1.86
CA ALA A 238 -27.17 6.84 3.19
C ALA A 238 -28.15 6.34 4.25
N ILE A 239 -27.68 5.52 5.18
CA ILE A 239 -28.43 5.10 6.37
C ILE A 239 -27.82 5.82 7.57
N ARG A 240 -28.67 6.61 8.26
CA ARG A 240 -28.27 7.51 9.34
C ARG A 240 -28.74 6.99 10.69
N ASP A 241 -27.98 7.30 11.73
CA ASP A 241 -28.40 7.13 13.09
C ASP A 241 -29.22 8.35 13.61
N GLU A 242 -29.66 8.31 14.84
CA GLU A 242 -30.46 9.37 15.49
C GLU A 242 -29.74 10.73 15.54
N SER A 243 -28.42 10.75 15.45
CA SER A 243 -27.64 12.01 15.39
C SER A 243 -27.51 12.58 13.96
N GLY A 244 -28.02 11.86 12.96
CA GLY A 244 -27.90 12.19 11.55
C GLY A 244 -26.58 11.73 10.91
N MET A 245 -25.73 11.01 11.64
CA MET A 245 -24.48 10.47 11.13
C MET A 245 -24.73 9.27 10.23
N VAL A 246 -24.08 9.24 9.07
CA VAL A 246 -24.13 8.09 8.15
C VAL A 246 -23.24 6.97 8.71
N TYR A 247 -23.81 5.81 8.96
CA TYR A 247 -23.08 4.64 9.46
C TYR A 247 -23.15 3.43 8.54
N ASP A 248 -24.11 3.41 7.59
CA ASP A 248 -24.26 2.32 6.61
C ASP A 248 -24.82 2.87 5.29
N TYR A 249 -24.85 2.05 4.26
CA TYR A 249 -25.29 2.41 2.90
C TYR A 249 -26.13 1.29 2.30
N LYS A 250 -27.17 1.71 1.55
CA LYS A 250 -27.91 0.83 0.64
C LYS A 250 -27.50 1.19 -0.78
N THR A 251 -26.90 0.24 -1.49
CA THR A 251 -26.46 0.41 -2.88
C THR A 251 -27.25 -0.52 -3.77
N GLU A 252 -27.92 0.06 -4.76
CA GLU A 252 -28.84 -0.63 -5.69
C GLU A 252 -28.41 -0.35 -7.13
N GLY A 253 -28.33 -1.41 -7.93
CA GLY A 253 -27.88 -1.36 -9.33
C GLY A 253 -26.43 -1.83 -9.49
N GLU A 254 -26.05 -2.05 -10.75
CA GLU A 254 -24.74 -2.48 -11.15
C GLU A 254 -23.80 -1.28 -11.36
N PHE A 255 -22.53 -1.44 -10.99
CA PHE A 255 -21.48 -0.44 -11.23
C PHE A 255 -20.14 -1.10 -11.56
N PRO A 256 -19.27 -0.44 -12.33
CA PRO A 256 -17.94 -0.94 -12.63
C PRO A 256 -17.12 -1.18 -11.36
N LYS A 257 -16.50 -2.36 -11.25
CA LYS A 257 -15.61 -2.69 -10.12
C LYS A 257 -14.16 -2.74 -10.57
N TYR A 258 -13.30 -2.19 -9.75
CA TYR A 258 -11.86 -2.14 -9.99
C TYR A 258 -11.25 -3.55 -10.05
N GLY A 259 -10.33 -3.76 -11.00
CA GLY A 259 -9.64 -5.03 -11.20
C GLY A 259 -10.34 -6.01 -12.17
N ASN A 260 -11.32 -5.53 -12.94
CA ASN A 260 -12.04 -6.32 -13.97
C ASN A 260 -11.81 -5.82 -15.40
N ASP A 261 -10.73 -5.09 -15.67
CA ASP A 261 -10.43 -4.52 -16.99
C ASP A 261 -11.57 -3.63 -17.52
N ASP A 262 -12.12 -2.79 -16.66
CA ASP A 262 -13.16 -1.82 -16.99
C ASP A 262 -12.59 -0.40 -16.90
N ASP A 263 -12.42 0.24 -18.06
CA ASP A 263 -11.83 1.57 -18.18
C ASP A 263 -12.50 2.61 -17.27
N ARG A 264 -13.80 2.49 -16.99
CA ARG A 264 -14.53 3.41 -16.11
C ARG A 264 -14.04 3.35 -14.67
N ALA A 265 -13.74 2.15 -14.16
CA ALA A 265 -13.15 1.93 -12.83
C ALA A 265 -11.68 2.32 -12.82
N ASP A 266 -10.93 1.97 -13.88
CA ASP A 266 -9.51 2.28 -14.00
C ASP A 266 -9.25 3.78 -14.12
N ASP A 267 -10.12 4.53 -14.79
CA ASP A 267 -10.04 6.00 -14.85
C ASP A 267 -10.31 6.65 -13.48
N ILE A 268 -11.21 6.09 -12.68
CA ILE A 268 -11.40 6.52 -11.29
C ILE A 268 -10.13 6.24 -10.48
N ALA A 269 -9.52 5.07 -10.64
CA ALA A 269 -8.30 4.69 -9.96
C ALA A 269 -7.13 5.62 -10.29
N LYS A 270 -6.90 5.89 -11.58
CA LYS A 270 -5.89 6.85 -12.06
C LYS A 270 -6.13 8.25 -11.52
N TRP A 271 -7.39 8.71 -11.57
CA TRP A 271 -7.78 10.02 -11.05
C TRP A 271 -7.52 10.13 -9.53
N LEU A 272 -7.92 9.13 -8.75
CA LEU A 272 -7.76 9.13 -7.30
C LEU A 272 -6.28 9.17 -6.91
N LEU A 273 -5.47 8.30 -7.51
CA LEU A 273 -4.04 8.23 -7.27
C LEU A 273 -3.35 9.56 -7.62
N LYS A 274 -3.60 10.07 -8.83
CA LYS A 274 -3.02 11.34 -9.30
C LYS A 274 -3.45 12.50 -8.39
N THR A 275 -4.72 12.59 -8.04
CA THR A 275 -5.25 13.67 -7.19
C THR A 275 -4.55 13.68 -5.83
N PHE A 276 -4.42 12.53 -5.17
CA PHE A 276 -3.81 12.48 -3.85
C PHE A 276 -2.30 12.77 -3.89
N ILE A 277 -1.57 12.22 -4.85
CA ILE A 277 -0.13 12.49 -4.95
C ILE A 277 0.16 13.95 -5.32
N ASP A 278 -0.66 14.56 -6.17
CA ASP A 278 -0.52 15.98 -6.50
C ASP A 278 -0.79 16.87 -5.26
N MET A 279 -1.69 16.47 -4.36
CA MET A 279 -1.91 17.14 -3.08
C MET A 279 -0.71 16.96 -2.13
N VAL A 280 -0.17 15.76 -2.01
CA VAL A 280 1.04 15.47 -1.21
C VAL A 280 2.22 16.33 -1.68
N LYS A 281 2.43 16.44 -2.99
CA LYS A 281 3.53 17.22 -3.59
C LYS A 281 3.47 18.73 -3.34
N LYS A 282 2.35 19.27 -2.85
CA LYS A 282 2.26 20.68 -2.45
C LYS A 282 2.98 20.98 -1.13
N HIS A 283 3.30 19.97 -0.35
CA HIS A 283 3.87 20.12 0.99
C HIS A 283 5.37 19.83 1.00
N HIS A 284 6.08 20.59 1.81
CA HIS A 284 7.51 20.38 2.03
C HIS A 284 7.76 19.06 2.78
N THR A 285 8.64 18.24 2.24
CA THR A 285 9.01 16.94 2.79
C THR A 285 10.31 17.00 3.57
N TYR A 286 10.48 16.11 4.53
CA TYR A 286 11.68 16.03 5.35
C TYR A 286 12.94 15.89 4.48
N ARG A 287 13.92 16.77 4.70
CA ARG A 287 15.18 16.85 3.93
C ARG A 287 15.01 16.94 2.42
N ASP A 288 13.97 17.61 1.96
CA ASP A 288 13.65 17.77 0.53
C ASP A 288 13.56 16.46 -0.24
N SER A 289 13.12 15.39 0.44
CA SER A 289 12.97 14.07 -0.16
C SER A 289 11.85 14.03 -1.20
N GLU A 290 12.05 13.28 -2.29
CA GLU A 290 11.10 13.22 -3.40
C GLU A 290 9.91 12.32 -3.08
N PRO A 291 8.66 12.83 -3.11
CA PRO A 291 7.47 12.02 -2.84
C PRO A 291 7.27 10.94 -3.89
N SER A 292 7.17 9.70 -3.44
CA SER A 292 6.72 8.53 -4.20
C SER A 292 5.47 7.93 -3.56
N THR A 293 4.70 7.14 -4.29
CA THR A 293 3.44 6.58 -3.78
C THR A 293 3.35 5.09 -4.07
N SER A 294 2.93 4.34 -3.06
CA SER A 294 2.62 2.92 -3.18
C SER A 294 1.21 2.61 -2.63
N ILE A 295 0.56 1.62 -3.24
CA ILE A 295 -0.75 1.15 -2.83
C ILE A 295 -0.54 -0.18 -2.13
N LEU A 296 -0.46 -0.16 -0.80
CA LEU A 296 -0.26 -1.37 -0.03
C LEU A 296 -0.70 -1.20 1.42
N THR A 297 -1.24 -2.26 2.00
CA THR A 297 -1.55 -2.36 3.42
C THR A 297 -0.86 -3.54 4.09
N ILE A 298 -0.38 -4.48 3.30
CA ILE A 298 0.12 -5.76 3.78
C ILE A 298 -0.93 -6.40 4.70
N THR A 299 -0.52 -7.12 5.73
CA THR A 299 -1.42 -7.70 6.75
C THR A 299 -2.15 -6.67 7.62
N SER A 300 -1.74 -5.41 7.59
CA SER A 300 -2.44 -4.30 8.24
C SER A 300 -3.83 -4.03 7.64
N ASN A 301 -4.16 -4.62 6.49
CA ASN A 301 -5.49 -4.53 5.86
C ASN A 301 -6.63 -4.92 6.80
N VAL A 302 -6.42 -5.89 7.68
CA VAL A 302 -7.38 -6.32 8.72
C VAL A 302 -7.60 -5.19 9.74
N VAL A 303 -6.52 -4.54 10.20
CA VAL A 303 -6.60 -3.43 11.17
C VAL A 303 -7.30 -2.22 10.56
N TYR A 304 -6.95 -1.86 9.32
CA TYR A 304 -7.64 -0.79 8.59
C TYR A 304 -9.11 -1.11 8.37
N GLY A 305 -9.44 -2.35 8.02
CA GLY A 305 -10.83 -2.80 7.88
C GLY A 305 -11.63 -2.70 9.17
N LYS A 306 -11.03 -3.08 10.30
CA LYS A 306 -11.63 -2.92 11.63
C LYS A 306 -11.87 -1.46 12.00
N ALA A 307 -11.01 -0.55 11.59
CA ALA A 307 -11.13 0.88 11.85
C ALA A 307 -12.11 1.61 10.90
N THR A 308 -12.50 0.99 9.77
CA THR A 308 -13.33 1.61 8.74
C THR A 308 -14.77 1.07 8.81
N GLY A 309 -15.76 1.96 8.80
CA GLY A 309 -17.18 1.64 8.76
C GLY A 309 -17.62 1.01 7.45
N SER A 310 -18.92 0.79 7.27
CA SER A 310 -19.50 0.39 5.99
C SER A 310 -19.24 1.44 4.91
N THR A 311 -19.20 1.03 3.64
CA THR A 311 -18.80 1.90 2.52
C THR A 311 -19.79 1.82 1.34
N PRO A 312 -19.85 2.84 0.50
CA PRO A 312 -20.82 2.93 -0.60
C PRO A 312 -20.76 1.77 -1.62
N ASP A 313 -19.62 1.09 -1.76
CA ASP A 313 -19.46 -0.12 -2.60
C ASP A 313 -20.14 -1.37 -2.05
N GLY A 314 -20.77 -1.29 -0.87
CA GLY A 314 -21.43 -2.39 -0.18
C GLY A 314 -20.55 -3.15 0.80
N ARG A 315 -19.27 -2.77 0.97
CA ARG A 315 -18.41 -3.34 1.99
C ARG A 315 -18.97 -3.07 3.39
N ARG A 316 -19.07 -4.09 4.21
CA ARG A 316 -19.53 -3.98 5.61
C ARG A 316 -18.41 -3.55 6.54
N ALA A 317 -18.76 -2.80 7.58
CA ALA A 317 -17.85 -2.49 8.68
C ALA A 317 -17.17 -3.76 9.21
N TRP A 318 -15.91 -3.67 9.66
CA TRP A 318 -15.08 -4.76 10.18
C TRP A 318 -14.49 -5.71 9.11
N THR A 319 -14.98 -5.72 7.88
CA THR A 319 -14.38 -6.52 6.80
C THR A 319 -12.98 -6.00 6.48
N PRO A 320 -11.97 -6.87 6.32
CA PRO A 320 -10.63 -6.45 5.89
C PRO A 320 -10.68 -5.62 4.59
N LEU A 321 -9.77 -4.68 4.44
CA LEU A 321 -9.57 -4.00 3.16
C LEU A 321 -8.78 -4.89 2.20
N ALA A 322 -8.83 -4.61 0.90
CA ALA A 322 -7.92 -5.24 -0.05
C ALA A 322 -6.46 -4.92 0.31
N PRO A 323 -5.53 -5.89 0.24
CA PRO A 323 -4.16 -5.74 0.76
C PRO A 323 -3.21 -4.95 -0.14
N GLY A 324 -3.71 -4.27 -1.14
CA GLY A 324 -2.92 -3.46 -2.06
C GLY A 324 -3.82 -2.91 -3.16
N ALA A 325 -3.35 -2.99 -4.40
CA ALA A 325 -4.14 -2.71 -5.59
C ALA A 325 -4.92 -3.94 -6.09
N ASN A 326 -5.16 -4.91 -5.22
CA ASN A 326 -5.98 -6.07 -5.52
C ASN A 326 -7.45 -5.66 -5.67
N PRO A 327 -8.25 -6.42 -6.43
CA PRO A 327 -9.71 -6.28 -6.41
C PRO A 327 -10.30 -6.32 -4.99
N SER A 328 -11.42 -5.65 -4.78
CA SER A 328 -12.04 -5.50 -3.46
C SER A 328 -12.97 -6.66 -3.08
N TYR A 329 -13.17 -7.62 -3.97
CA TYR A 329 -14.12 -8.77 -3.87
C TYR A 329 -13.39 -10.11 -3.97
#